data_2b6bb9a70be5888d229c542fcd8e383d
#
_entry.id   2b6bb9a70be5888d229c542fcd8e383d
#
_cell.length_a   1.000
_cell.length_b   1.000
_cell.length_c   1.000
_cell.angle_alpha   90.00
_cell.angle_beta   90.00
_cell.angle_gamma   90.00
#
_symmetry.space_group_name_H-M   'P 1'
#
loop_
_entity.id
_entity.type
_entity.pdbx_description
1 polymer ?
#
loop_
_entity_poly.entity_id
_entity_poly.type
_entity_poly.pdbx_seq_one_letter_code
_entity_poly.pdbx_strand_id
1 'polypeptide(L)'
;MFWVELILVLAIIFLGVRKGGTFLAMAGGVGMLIMTFFFHVTPADPPVTVILIMIAVIVAAATMQACGGLDFLVRIAEKILRRNPRMITVLAPVVAYIFTFMCGTGHIIYSLLPVINEISIETGVRPERPISASIIAQAITACPISAATATVGILAFMAEATNYKTVNIFTLLVVCIPATLIGTVACALAVMKKGKELAEDPEFQARVASGQVQTLVKNENAAEVKTTKEAKISVAVFLVAMVGIVLLGAVSALVPTLSDGSKLPLTTVIEIFMLVAAAVTVLITKLDSNKVLDQPCL
;
A
#
# COMPACT_ATOMS: atom_id res chain seq x y z
N MET A 1 -17.34 32.08 -3.43
CA MET A 1 -17.13 31.25 -2.24
C MET A 1 -16.35 29.96 -2.57
N PHE A 2 -16.77 29.17 -3.55
CA PHE A 2 -16.09 27.90 -3.92
C PHE A 2 -14.55 27.95 -4.01
N TRP A 3 -13.98 28.95 -4.68
CA TRP A 3 -12.52 29.06 -4.82
C TRP A 3 -11.79 29.33 -3.50
N VAL A 4 -12.41 30.09 -2.60
CA VAL A 4 -11.82 30.37 -1.27
C VAL A 4 -11.85 29.11 -0.41
N GLU A 5 -12.95 28.38 -0.44
CA GLU A 5 -13.13 27.09 0.24
C GLU A 5 -12.11 26.05 -0.28
N LEU A 6 -11.95 25.95 -1.60
CA LEU A 6 -10.97 25.06 -2.22
C LEU A 6 -9.53 25.44 -1.81
N ILE A 7 -9.16 26.72 -1.85
CA ILE A 7 -7.83 27.17 -1.42
C ILE A 7 -7.60 26.86 0.04
N LEU A 8 -8.61 27.07 0.91
CA LEU A 8 -8.53 26.75 2.33
C LEU A 8 -8.26 25.25 2.54
N VAL A 9 -9.02 24.38 1.88
CA VAL A 9 -8.85 22.92 1.96
C VAL A 9 -7.44 22.51 1.51
N LEU A 10 -6.98 23.03 0.37
CA LEU A 10 -5.63 22.77 -0.13
C LEU A 10 -4.54 23.26 0.82
N ALA A 11 -4.71 24.44 1.43
CA ALA A 11 -3.78 24.99 2.41
C ALA A 11 -3.72 24.09 3.68
N ILE A 12 -4.85 23.61 4.17
CA ILE A 12 -4.93 22.70 5.33
C ILE A 12 -4.25 21.38 5.03
N ILE A 13 -4.51 20.79 3.85
CA ILE A 13 -3.85 19.56 3.40
C ILE A 13 -2.34 19.80 3.31
N PHE A 14 -1.89 20.88 2.69
CA PHE A 14 -0.46 21.21 2.55
C PHE A 14 0.24 21.36 3.90
N LEU A 15 -0.38 22.08 4.84
CA LEU A 15 0.15 22.25 6.20
C LEU A 15 0.17 20.91 6.95
N GLY A 16 -0.88 20.12 6.80
CA GLY A 16 -0.99 18.79 7.40
C GLY A 16 0.11 17.84 6.91
N VAL A 17 0.30 17.76 5.60
CA VAL A 17 1.33 16.92 4.97
C VAL A 17 2.74 17.39 5.35
N ARG A 18 2.97 18.71 5.39
CA ARG A 18 4.30 19.26 5.74
C ARG A 18 4.75 18.89 7.16
N LYS A 19 3.82 18.82 8.12
CA LYS A 19 4.13 18.42 9.49
C LYS A 19 4.06 16.91 9.70
N GLY A 20 3.28 16.21 8.88
CA GLY A 20 3.15 14.76 8.89
C GLY A 20 2.44 14.18 10.12
N GLY A 21 2.39 12.84 10.19
CA GLY A 21 1.87 12.11 11.33
C GLY A 21 0.40 12.45 11.67
N THR A 22 0.08 12.44 12.96
CA THR A 22 -1.26 12.74 13.48
C THR A 22 -1.72 14.17 13.22
N PHE A 23 -0.77 15.08 12.92
CA PHE A 23 -1.09 16.49 12.66
C PHE A 23 -1.99 16.65 11.42
N LEU A 24 -1.87 15.79 10.42
CA LEU A 24 -2.76 15.81 9.24
C LEU A 24 -4.22 15.61 9.64
N ALA A 25 -4.49 14.68 10.53
CA ALA A 25 -5.85 14.42 11.04
C ALA A 25 -6.37 15.60 11.87
N MET A 26 -5.53 16.17 12.73
CA MET A 26 -5.89 17.36 13.52
C MET A 26 -6.16 18.58 12.63
N ALA A 27 -5.34 18.80 11.60
CA ALA A 27 -5.54 19.86 10.62
C ALA A 27 -6.87 19.68 9.87
N GLY A 28 -7.25 18.45 9.53
CA GLY A 28 -8.57 18.14 8.96
C GLY A 28 -9.73 18.55 9.87
N GLY A 29 -9.63 18.27 11.18
CA GLY A 29 -10.61 18.71 12.18
C GLY A 29 -10.75 20.24 12.27
N VAL A 30 -9.60 20.94 12.27
CA VAL A 30 -9.60 22.43 12.23
C VAL A 30 -10.21 22.94 10.93
N GLY A 31 -9.91 22.29 9.80
CA GLY A 31 -10.50 22.61 8.50
C GLY A 31 -12.02 22.49 8.51
N MET A 32 -12.53 21.38 9.03
CA MET A 32 -13.97 21.16 9.16
C MET A 32 -14.63 22.23 10.06
N LEU A 33 -14.00 22.59 11.18
CA LEU A 33 -14.48 23.65 12.06
C LEU A 33 -14.58 24.99 11.29
N ILE A 34 -13.54 25.39 10.55
CA ILE A 34 -13.55 26.63 9.78
C ILE A 34 -14.65 26.60 8.72
N MET A 35 -14.75 25.50 7.95
CA MET A 35 -15.76 25.35 6.89
C MET A 35 -17.19 25.44 7.45
N THR A 36 -17.44 24.83 8.61
CA THR A 36 -18.78 24.82 9.22
C THR A 36 -19.14 26.16 9.86
N PHE A 37 -18.25 26.73 10.67
CA PHE A 37 -18.59 27.93 11.47
C PHE A 37 -18.44 29.24 10.72
N PHE A 38 -17.47 29.34 9.79
CA PHE A 38 -17.21 30.59 9.05
C PHE A 38 -17.84 30.58 7.66
N PHE A 39 -17.85 29.44 6.98
CA PHE A 39 -18.42 29.32 5.63
C PHE A 39 -19.83 28.74 5.62
N HIS A 40 -20.37 28.32 6.78
CA HIS A 40 -21.70 27.74 6.94
C HIS A 40 -21.95 26.53 6.01
N VAL A 41 -20.89 25.79 5.68
CA VAL A 41 -20.99 24.56 4.91
C VAL A 41 -21.53 23.47 5.83
N THR A 42 -22.62 22.82 5.44
CA THR A 42 -23.16 21.68 6.17
C THR A 42 -22.19 20.49 6.07
N PRO A 43 -21.73 19.93 7.20
CA PRO A 43 -20.90 18.72 7.17
C PRO A 43 -21.68 17.57 6.53
N ALA A 44 -21.04 16.85 5.62
CA ALA A 44 -21.58 15.60 5.13
C ALA A 44 -21.45 14.48 6.18
N ASP A 45 -22.28 13.45 6.07
CA ASP A 45 -22.15 12.28 6.91
C ASP A 45 -20.77 11.63 6.72
N PRO A 46 -20.12 11.15 7.80
CA PRO A 46 -18.84 10.51 7.70
C PRO A 46 -18.97 9.21 6.86
N PRO A 47 -18.00 8.89 6.00
CA PRO A 47 -18.02 7.67 5.19
C PRO A 47 -17.73 6.43 6.04
N VAL A 48 -18.69 6.03 6.87
CA VAL A 48 -18.56 4.95 7.86
C VAL A 48 -18.12 3.65 7.20
N THR A 49 -18.68 3.32 6.05
CA THR A 49 -18.30 2.12 5.28
C THR A 49 -16.82 2.09 4.94
N VAL A 50 -16.26 3.24 4.50
CA VAL A 50 -14.81 3.33 4.18
C VAL A 50 -13.98 3.14 5.45
N ILE A 51 -14.40 3.73 6.57
CA ILE A 51 -13.70 3.60 7.86
C ILE A 51 -13.69 2.13 8.32
N LEU A 52 -14.81 1.43 8.21
CA LEU A 52 -14.91 0.02 8.59
C LEU A 52 -14.03 -0.88 7.72
N ILE A 53 -14.00 -0.66 6.41
CA ILE A 53 -13.07 -1.36 5.50
C ILE A 53 -11.62 -1.10 5.93
N MET A 54 -11.26 0.17 6.22
CA MET A 54 -9.91 0.52 6.68
C MET A 54 -9.51 -0.26 7.92
N ILE A 55 -10.36 -0.28 8.93
CA ILE A 55 -10.11 -1.01 10.17
C ILE A 55 -9.92 -2.50 9.89
N ALA A 56 -10.81 -3.12 9.13
CA ALA A 56 -10.75 -4.54 8.80
C ALA A 56 -9.44 -4.92 8.09
N VAL A 57 -9.04 -4.14 7.09
CA VAL A 57 -7.81 -4.37 6.32
C VAL A 57 -6.56 -4.15 7.17
N ILE A 58 -6.54 -3.07 7.99
CA ILE A 58 -5.41 -2.78 8.88
C ILE A 58 -5.23 -3.92 9.90
N VAL A 59 -6.31 -4.40 10.52
CA VAL A 59 -6.25 -5.52 11.47
C VAL A 59 -5.72 -6.79 10.80
N ALA A 60 -6.18 -7.10 9.58
CA ALA A 60 -5.70 -8.26 8.84
C ALA A 60 -4.21 -8.14 8.48
N ALA A 61 -3.78 -6.97 8.01
CA ALA A 61 -2.38 -6.70 7.66
C ALA A 61 -1.47 -6.73 8.89
N ALA A 62 -1.89 -6.11 10.01
CA ALA A 62 -1.15 -6.12 11.27
C ALA A 62 -1.01 -7.54 11.83
N THR A 63 -2.07 -8.36 11.74
CA THR A 63 -2.04 -9.78 12.15
C THR A 63 -1.04 -10.57 11.30
N MET A 64 -1.04 -10.38 9.99
CA MET A 64 -0.07 -11.00 9.08
C MET A 64 1.36 -10.56 9.43
N GLN A 65 1.57 -9.28 9.71
CA GLN A 65 2.87 -8.71 10.10
C GLN A 65 3.36 -9.28 11.42
N ALA A 66 2.51 -9.37 12.44
CA ALA A 66 2.84 -9.93 13.74
C ALA A 66 3.28 -11.42 13.68
N CYS A 67 2.85 -12.15 12.63
CA CYS A 67 3.30 -13.51 12.34
C CYS A 67 4.62 -13.56 11.52
N GLY A 68 5.23 -12.41 11.17
CA GLY A 68 6.40 -12.36 10.29
C GLY A 68 6.07 -12.56 8.80
N GLY A 69 4.81 -12.45 8.41
CA GLY A 69 4.38 -12.60 7.02
C GLY A 69 4.97 -11.52 6.11
N LEU A 70 5.11 -10.31 6.61
CA LEU A 70 5.74 -9.22 5.86
C LEU A 70 7.21 -9.54 5.54
N ASP A 71 7.97 -10.03 6.51
CA ASP A 71 9.38 -10.41 6.32
C ASP A 71 9.52 -11.56 5.30
N PHE A 72 8.57 -12.49 5.30
CA PHE A 72 8.52 -13.55 4.31
C PHE A 72 8.30 -13.00 2.89
N LEU A 73 7.39 -12.04 2.73
CA LEU A 73 7.15 -11.38 1.45
C LEU A 73 8.37 -10.57 0.99
N VAL A 74 9.02 -9.82 1.87
CA VAL A 74 10.24 -9.05 1.57
C VAL A 74 11.34 -9.96 1.05
N ARG A 75 11.52 -11.18 1.61
CA ARG A 75 12.48 -12.16 1.10
C ARG A 75 12.16 -12.68 -0.29
N ILE A 76 10.86 -12.88 -0.58
CA ILE A 76 10.45 -13.25 -1.94
C ILE A 76 10.81 -12.12 -2.89
N ALA A 77 10.54 -10.87 -2.52
CA ALA A 77 10.91 -9.70 -3.31
C ALA A 77 12.41 -9.63 -3.54
N GLU A 78 13.22 -9.77 -2.48
CA GLU A 78 14.68 -9.80 -2.55
C GLU A 78 15.18 -10.88 -3.53
N LYS A 79 14.66 -12.10 -3.41
CA LYS A 79 15.02 -13.19 -4.33
C LYS A 79 14.70 -12.87 -5.79
N ILE A 80 13.57 -12.19 -6.05
CA ILE A 80 13.17 -11.76 -7.39
C ILE A 80 14.13 -10.68 -7.90
N LEU A 81 14.43 -9.68 -7.07
CA LEU A 81 15.33 -8.57 -7.42
C LEU A 81 16.76 -9.04 -7.67
N ARG A 82 17.30 -9.91 -6.80
CA ARG A 82 18.65 -10.47 -6.95
C ARG A 82 18.82 -11.40 -8.16
N ARG A 83 17.72 -11.93 -8.70
CA ARG A 83 17.78 -12.77 -9.91
C ARG A 83 18.14 -11.98 -11.18
N ASN A 84 17.70 -10.72 -11.28
CA ASN A 84 17.95 -9.84 -12.43
C ASN A 84 18.37 -8.43 -11.97
N PRO A 85 19.53 -8.30 -11.32
CA PRO A 85 19.91 -7.06 -10.65
C PRO A 85 20.18 -5.90 -11.62
N ARG A 86 20.58 -6.19 -12.87
CA ARG A 86 20.78 -5.16 -13.92
C ARG A 86 19.49 -4.42 -14.30
N MET A 87 18.36 -5.05 -14.09
CA MET A 87 17.04 -4.46 -14.39
C MET A 87 16.35 -3.85 -13.15
N ILE A 88 17.11 -3.63 -12.07
CA ILE A 88 16.55 -3.20 -10.80
C ILE A 88 15.71 -1.93 -10.92
N THR A 89 16.09 -1.00 -11.79
CA THR A 89 15.36 0.28 -12.00
C THR A 89 13.90 0.06 -12.46
N VAL A 90 13.65 -1.01 -13.23
CA VAL A 90 12.31 -1.35 -13.71
C VAL A 90 11.67 -2.43 -12.82
N LEU A 91 12.47 -3.39 -12.38
CA LEU A 91 11.96 -4.53 -11.63
C LEU A 91 11.52 -4.15 -10.21
N ALA A 92 12.26 -3.26 -9.53
CA ALA A 92 11.93 -2.83 -8.18
C ALA A 92 10.56 -2.13 -8.08
N PRO A 93 10.22 -1.14 -8.92
CA PRO A 93 8.88 -0.53 -8.86
C PRO A 93 7.75 -1.51 -9.26
N VAL A 94 7.98 -2.45 -10.16
CA VAL A 94 6.99 -3.49 -10.49
C VAL A 94 6.77 -4.44 -9.31
N VAL A 95 7.85 -4.86 -8.65
CA VAL A 95 7.77 -5.66 -7.43
C VAL A 95 7.06 -4.89 -6.33
N ALA A 96 7.43 -3.63 -6.10
CA ALA A 96 6.76 -2.77 -5.11
C ALA A 96 5.26 -2.64 -5.41
N TYR A 97 4.87 -2.44 -6.68
CA TYR A 97 3.48 -2.41 -7.11
C TYR A 97 2.74 -3.70 -6.76
N ILE A 98 3.28 -4.86 -7.17
CA ILE A 98 2.66 -6.17 -6.92
C ILE A 98 2.51 -6.43 -5.42
N PHE A 99 3.54 -6.14 -4.63
CA PHE A 99 3.50 -6.39 -3.18
C PHE A 99 2.56 -5.42 -2.46
N THR A 100 2.49 -4.15 -2.88
CA THR A 100 1.50 -3.20 -2.38
C THR A 100 0.08 -3.66 -2.71
N PHE A 101 -0.13 -4.16 -3.93
CA PHE A 101 -1.41 -4.75 -4.34
C PHE A 101 -1.77 -5.96 -3.47
N MET A 102 -0.82 -6.87 -3.25
CA MET A 102 -1.04 -8.09 -2.46
C MET A 102 -1.27 -7.82 -0.97
N CYS A 103 -0.58 -6.84 -0.39
CA CYS A 103 -0.69 -6.52 1.03
C CYS A 103 -1.82 -5.54 1.35
N GLY A 104 -2.39 -4.88 0.35
CA GLY A 104 -3.43 -3.86 0.55
C GLY A 104 -2.93 -2.59 1.26
N THR A 105 -1.63 -2.48 1.51
CA THR A 105 -1.02 -1.33 2.19
C THR A 105 0.29 -0.92 1.53
N GLY A 106 0.50 0.40 1.44
CA GLY A 106 1.75 0.96 0.93
C GLY A 106 2.94 0.85 1.90
N HIS A 107 2.70 0.52 3.16
CA HIS A 107 3.77 0.47 4.16
C HIS A 107 4.84 -0.58 3.87
N ILE A 108 4.53 -1.61 3.08
CA ILE A 108 5.50 -2.62 2.65
C ILE A 108 6.73 -2.01 1.94
N ILE A 109 6.58 -0.84 1.33
CA ILE A 109 7.70 -0.18 0.64
C ILE A 109 8.85 0.12 1.61
N TYR A 110 8.57 0.51 2.85
CA TYR A 110 9.61 0.81 3.82
C TYR A 110 10.51 -0.39 4.13
N SER A 111 9.97 -1.60 4.07
CA SER A 111 10.75 -2.83 4.21
C SER A 111 11.50 -3.22 2.94
N LEU A 112 11.03 -2.78 1.77
CA LEU A 112 11.68 -3.04 0.48
C LEU A 112 12.80 -2.04 0.16
N LEU A 113 12.70 -0.78 0.61
CA LEU A 113 13.67 0.26 0.29
C LEU A 113 15.11 -0.09 0.66
N PRO A 114 15.42 -0.65 1.85
CA PRO A 114 16.77 -1.08 2.20
C PRO A 114 17.31 -2.13 1.23
N VAL A 115 16.49 -3.11 0.85
CA VAL A 115 16.86 -4.18 -0.09
C VAL A 115 17.12 -3.62 -1.49
N ILE A 116 16.26 -2.71 -1.97
CA ILE A 116 16.45 -2.04 -3.27
C ILE A 116 17.74 -1.22 -3.26
N ASN A 117 18.02 -0.51 -2.17
CA ASN A 117 19.23 0.29 -2.02
C ASN A 117 20.50 -0.59 -2.07
N GLU A 118 20.51 -1.68 -1.30
CA GLU A 118 21.63 -2.62 -1.23
C GLU A 118 21.95 -3.20 -2.61
N ILE A 119 20.95 -3.79 -3.29
CA ILE A 119 21.15 -4.39 -4.61
C ILE A 119 21.56 -3.33 -5.64
N SER A 120 21.06 -2.11 -5.54
CA SER A 120 21.43 -1.02 -6.45
C SER A 120 22.91 -0.65 -6.30
N ILE A 121 23.40 -0.53 -5.07
CA ILE A 121 24.83 -0.24 -4.80
C ILE A 121 25.71 -1.40 -5.28
N GLU A 122 25.33 -2.65 -4.98
CA GLU A 122 26.07 -3.85 -5.43
C GLU A 122 26.21 -3.92 -6.96
N THR A 123 25.22 -3.43 -7.69
CA THR A 123 25.17 -3.48 -9.16
C THR A 123 25.68 -2.22 -9.85
N GLY A 124 26.12 -1.22 -9.06
CA GLY A 124 26.58 0.07 -9.59
C GLY A 124 25.45 0.96 -10.13
N VAL A 125 24.20 0.58 -9.92
CA VAL A 125 23.03 1.38 -10.32
C VAL A 125 22.76 2.45 -9.27
N ARG A 126 22.50 3.68 -9.69
CA ARG A 126 22.17 4.79 -8.79
C ARG A 126 20.87 4.51 -8.02
N PRO A 127 20.89 4.38 -6.67
CA PRO A 127 19.75 3.94 -5.87
C PRO A 127 18.52 4.84 -5.98
N GLU A 128 18.71 6.15 -6.17
CA GLU A 128 17.60 7.10 -6.28
C GLU A 128 16.65 6.76 -7.44
N ARG A 129 17.13 6.10 -8.49
CA ARG A 129 16.31 5.72 -9.65
C ARG A 129 15.27 4.68 -9.28
N PRO A 130 15.63 3.46 -8.84
CA PRO A 130 14.64 2.45 -8.46
C PRO A 130 13.84 2.83 -7.21
N ILE A 131 14.44 3.53 -6.25
CA ILE A 131 13.75 3.97 -5.02
C ILE A 131 12.62 4.94 -5.35
N SER A 132 12.90 6.03 -6.09
CA SER A 132 11.87 7.03 -6.44
C SER A 132 10.74 6.42 -7.26
N ALA A 133 11.06 5.58 -8.24
CA ALA A 133 10.06 4.88 -9.04
C ALA A 133 9.22 3.91 -8.19
N SER A 134 9.82 3.22 -7.21
CA SER A 134 9.11 2.29 -6.33
C SER A 134 8.16 3.02 -5.36
N ILE A 135 8.55 4.18 -4.85
CA ILE A 135 7.69 5.03 -4.01
C ILE A 135 6.47 5.51 -4.82
N ILE A 136 6.68 5.93 -6.08
CA ILE A 136 5.57 6.33 -6.95
C ILE A 136 4.68 5.14 -7.27
N ALA A 137 5.27 3.97 -7.61
CA ALA A 137 4.54 2.75 -7.89
C ALA A 137 3.60 2.36 -6.75
N GLN A 138 4.11 2.37 -5.52
CA GLN A 138 3.31 2.11 -4.32
C GLN A 138 2.16 3.11 -4.16
N ALA A 139 2.41 4.41 -4.39
CA ALA A 139 1.42 5.46 -4.20
C ALA A 139 0.26 5.38 -5.21
N ILE A 140 0.53 4.91 -6.44
CA ILE A 140 -0.48 4.81 -7.51
C ILE A 140 -1.12 3.42 -7.63
N THR A 141 -0.70 2.43 -6.82
CA THR A 141 -1.20 1.06 -6.92
C THR A 141 -2.72 1.01 -6.70
N ALA A 142 -3.44 0.54 -7.70
CA ALA A 142 -4.88 0.30 -7.60
C ALA A 142 -5.13 -1.06 -6.93
N CYS A 143 -5.55 -1.04 -5.67
CA CYS A 143 -5.81 -2.25 -4.89
C CYS A 143 -7.26 -2.29 -4.40
N PRO A 144 -7.97 -3.44 -4.51
CA PRO A 144 -9.37 -3.57 -4.12
C PRO A 144 -9.59 -3.48 -2.61
N ILE A 145 -8.55 -3.80 -1.84
CA ILE A 145 -8.61 -3.86 -0.37
C ILE A 145 -7.88 -2.70 0.29
N SER A 146 -7.22 -1.84 -0.47
CA SER A 146 -6.50 -0.70 0.09
C SER A 146 -7.44 0.47 0.33
N ALA A 147 -7.64 0.76 1.57
CA ALA A 147 -8.34 1.95 2.01
C ALA A 147 -7.57 3.26 1.71
N ALA A 148 -6.25 3.17 1.58
CA ALA A 148 -5.41 4.30 1.21
C ALA A 148 -5.52 4.66 -0.28
N THR A 149 -6.02 3.75 -1.12
CA THR A 149 -6.27 4.04 -2.53
C THR A 149 -7.61 4.74 -2.71
N ALA A 150 -7.62 5.77 -3.54
CA ALA A 150 -8.82 6.47 -3.96
C ALA A 150 -9.91 5.53 -4.54
N THR A 151 -9.55 4.29 -4.90
CA THR A 151 -10.44 3.32 -5.53
C THR A 151 -11.66 3.00 -4.68
N VAL A 152 -11.48 2.71 -3.39
CA VAL A 152 -12.60 2.40 -2.47
C VAL A 152 -13.38 3.68 -2.13
N GLY A 153 -12.68 4.80 -1.93
CA GLY A 153 -13.32 6.09 -1.69
C GLY A 153 -14.16 6.56 -2.88
N ILE A 154 -13.62 6.44 -4.11
CA ILE A 154 -14.36 6.76 -5.34
C ILE A 154 -15.60 5.88 -5.47
N LEU A 155 -15.51 4.59 -5.15
CA LEU A 155 -16.66 3.69 -5.18
C LEU A 155 -17.74 4.10 -4.19
N ALA A 156 -17.38 4.48 -2.98
CA ALA A 156 -18.35 4.95 -1.99
C ALA A 156 -19.11 6.19 -2.51
N PHE A 157 -18.39 7.16 -3.07
CA PHE A 157 -19.03 8.35 -3.68
C PHE A 157 -19.86 8.01 -4.92
N MET A 158 -19.38 7.09 -5.78
CA MET A 158 -20.11 6.70 -7.00
C MET A 158 -21.37 5.87 -6.68
N ALA A 159 -21.36 5.09 -5.61
CA ALA A 159 -22.52 4.32 -5.18
C ALA A 159 -23.71 5.23 -4.78
N GLU A 160 -23.42 6.41 -4.25
CA GLU A 160 -24.44 7.41 -3.91
C GLU A 160 -24.95 8.17 -5.12
N ALA A 161 -24.15 8.29 -6.19
CA ALA A 161 -24.52 9.00 -7.40
C ALA A 161 -25.44 8.16 -8.29
N THR A 162 -26.63 8.67 -8.58
CA THR A 162 -27.72 7.96 -9.31
C THR A 162 -27.30 7.42 -10.67
N ASN A 163 -26.33 8.05 -11.33
CA ASN A 163 -25.90 7.72 -12.70
C ASN A 163 -24.86 6.60 -12.77
N TYR A 164 -24.28 6.16 -11.63
CA TYR A 164 -23.13 5.23 -11.60
C TYR A 164 -23.43 3.92 -10.85
N LYS A 165 -24.69 3.59 -10.65
CA LYS A 165 -25.15 2.35 -9.95
C LYS A 165 -24.64 1.04 -10.57
N THR A 166 -24.20 1.08 -11.84
CA THR A 166 -23.66 -0.08 -12.55
C THR A 166 -22.14 -0.23 -12.41
N VAL A 167 -21.45 0.78 -11.90
CA VAL A 167 -20.00 0.75 -11.70
C VAL A 167 -19.69 0.01 -10.42
N ASN A 168 -18.97 -1.08 -10.54
CA ASN A 168 -18.48 -1.87 -9.42
C ASN A 168 -16.96 -1.82 -9.33
N ILE A 169 -16.41 -2.31 -8.21
CA ILE A 169 -14.96 -2.29 -7.96
C ILE A 169 -14.19 -3.04 -9.04
N PHE A 170 -14.75 -4.12 -9.57
CA PHE A 170 -14.11 -4.90 -10.62
C PHE A 170 -13.94 -4.09 -11.92
N THR A 171 -14.97 -3.35 -12.31
CA THR A 171 -14.91 -2.46 -13.48
C THR A 171 -13.81 -1.40 -13.32
N LEU A 172 -13.70 -0.81 -12.13
CA LEU A 172 -12.64 0.15 -11.84
C LEU A 172 -11.25 -0.50 -11.87
N LEU A 173 -11.09 -1.68 -11.27
CA LEU A 173 -9.81 -2.38 -11.24
C LEU A 173 -9.32 -2.79 -12.64
N VAL A 174 -10.22 -3.26 -13.50
CA VAL A 174 -9.89 -3.64 -14.89
C VAL A 174 -9.30 -2.46 -15.67
N VAL A 175 -9.72 -1.23 -15.36
CA VAL A 175 -9.19 -0.02 -16.00
C VAL A 175 -7.97 0.51 -15.23
N CYS A 176 -8.06 0.58 -13.91
CA CYS A 176 -7.02 1.22 -13.10
C CYS A 176 -5.73 0.39 -13.02
N ILE A 177 -5.81 -0.94 -12.90
CA ILE A 177 -4.60 -1.78 -12.79
C ILE A 177 -3.71 -1.64 -14.03
N PRO A 178 -4.19 -1.83 -15.27
CA PRO A 178 -3.34 -1.63 -16.44
C PRO A 178 -2.81 -0.20 -16.56
N ALA A 179 -3.64 0.80 -16.30
CA ALA A 179 -3.24 2.21 -16.39
C ALA A 179 -2.13 2.56 -15.40
N THR A 180 -2.26 2.16 -14.13
CA THR A 180 -1.26 2.43 -13.09
C THR A 180 0.00 1.59 -13.26
N LEU A 181 -0.11 0.35 -13.76
CA LEU A 181 1.04 -0.47 -14.08
C LEU A 181 1.85 0.10 -15.25
N ILE A 182 1.17 0.56 -16.31
CA ILE A 182 1.83 1.27 -17.43
C ILE A 182 2.49 2.55 -16.91
N GLY A 183 1.82 3.31 -16.04
CA GLY A 183 2.38 4.49 -15.38
C GLY A 183 3.64 4.19 -14.57
N THR A 184 3.63 3.07 -13.83
CA THR A 184 4.78 2.58 -13.06
C THR A 184 5.98 2.28 -13.98
N VAL A 185 5.75 1.54 -15.05
CA VAL A 185 6.81 1.21 -16.02
C VAL A 185 7.31 2.47 -16.73
N ALA A 186 6.42 3.36 -17.14
CA ALA A 186 6.79 4.62 -17.78
C ALA A 186 7.63 5.50 -16.83
N CYS A 187 7.27 5.59 -15.56
CA CYS A 187 8.05 6.27 -14.54
C CYS A 187 9.45 5.66 -14.40
N ALA A 188 9.53 4.33 -14.31
CA ALA A 188 10.81 3.62 -14.22
C ALA A 188 11.71 3.89 -15.43
N LEU A 189 11.16 3.88 -16.63
CA LEU A 189 11.89 4.20 -17.86
C LEU A 189 12.35 5.67 -17.90
N ALA A 190 11.51 6.59 -17.43
CA ALA A 190 11.83 8.00 -17.37
C ALA A 190 13.01 8.31 -16.43
N VAL A 191 13.13 7.59 -15.30
CA VAL A 191 14.21 7.80 -14.34
C VAL A 191 15.46 6.96 -14.64
N MET A 192 15.37 5.96 -15.54
CA MET A 192 16.44 5.01 -15.82
C MET A 192 17.79 5.67 -16.20
N LYS A 193 17.72 6.80 -16.93
CA LYS A 193 18.90 7.53 -17.38
C LYS A 193 19.16 8.83 -16.59
N LYS A 194 18.45 9.06 -15.49
CA LYS A 194 18.64 10.27 -14.69
C LYS A 194 19.89 10.18 -13.81
N GLY A 195 20.69 11.22 -13.80
CA GLY A 195 21.93 11.34 -13.00
C GLY A 195 23.08 10.55 -13.59
N LYS A 196 24.28 10.75 -13.01
CA LYS A 196 25.51 10.03 -13.38
C LYS A 196 25.49 8.62 -12.80
N GLU A 197 26.19 7.69 -13.41
CA GLU A 197 26.43 6.37 -12.82
C GLU A 197 27.29 6.51 -11.56
N LEU A 198 27.17 5.58 -10.60
CA LEU A 198 27.88 5.63 -9.32
C LEU A 198 29.39 5.65 -9.49
N ALA A 199 29.92 5.00 -10.53
CA ALA A 199 31.35 4.98 -10.86
C ALA A 199 31.87 6.35 -11.33
N GLU A 200 31.01 7.19 -11.91
CA GLU A 200 31.35 8.48 -12.48
C GLU A 200 30.96 9.66 -11.55
N ASP A 201 30.31 9.38 -10.41
CA ASP A 201 29.89 10.41 -9.47
C ASP A 201 30.99 10.71 -8.46
N PRO A 202 31.64 11.89 -8.53
CA PRO A 202 32.75 12.23 -7.64
C PRO A 202 32.33 12.35 -6.17
N GLU A 203 31.06 12.75 -5.92
CA GLU A 203 30.53 12.85 -4.55
C GLU A 203 30.35 11.47 -3.93
N PHE A 204 29.82 10.52 -4.70
CA PHE A 204 29.68 9.14 -4.24
C PHE A 204 31.04 8.50 -3.99
N GLN A 205 32.01 8.69 -4.89
CA GLN A 205 33.37 8.16 -4.73
C GLN A 205 34.09 8.77 -3.50
N ALA A 206 33.87 10.04 -3.22
CA ALA A 206 34.40 10.68 -2.01
C ALA A 206 33.80 10.09 -0.73
N ARG A 207 32.50 9.77 -0.74
CA ARG A 207 31.83 9.11 0.39
C ARG A 207 32.29 7.66 0.59
N VAL A 208 32.57 6.94 -0.49
CA VAL A 208 33.18 5.61 -0.42
C VAL A 208 34.60 5.71 0.16
N ALA A 209 35.42 6.64 -0.33
CA ALA A 209 36.79 6.85 0.15
C ALA A 209 36.84 7.28 1.62
N SER A 210 35.84 8.04 2.10
CA SER A 210 35.74 8.45 3.50
C SER A 210 35.18 7.35 4.43
N GLY A 211 34.81 6.17 3.91
CA GLY A 211 34.21 5.07 4.68
C GLY A 211 32.77 5.33 5.14
N GLN A 212 32.14 6.43 4.69
CA GLN A 212 30.73 6.75 5.01
C GLN A 212 29.75 5.83 4.29
N VAL A 213 30.11 5.39 3.10
CA VAL A 213 29.41 4.31 2.41
C VAL A 213 30.24 3.07 2.64
N GLN A 214 29.84 2.24 3.57
CA GLN A 214 30.32 0.87 3.56
C GLN A 214 29.85 0.31 2.23
N THR A 215 30.80 0.10 1.31
CA THR A 215 30.62 -0.87 0.23
C THR A 215 30.23 -2.13 0.98
N LEU A 216 28.95 -2.48 0.95
CA LEU A 216 28.42 -3.61 1.68
C LEU A 216 29.17 -4.84 1.17
N VAL A 217 30.30 -5.11 1.81
CA VAL A 217 30.91 -6.44 1.80
C VAL A 217 29.74 -7.32 2.21
N LYS A 218 29.33 -8.15 1.27
CA LYS A 218 28.34 -9.20 1.41
C LYS A 218 28.26 -9.59 2.89
N ASN A 219 27.28 -9.06 3.60
CA ASN A 219 26.99 -9.54 4.93
C ASN A 219 26.41 -10.94 4.72
N GLU A 220 27.28 -11.92 4.55
CA GLU A 220 26.95 -13.36 4.59
C GLU A 220 26.29 -13.73 5.93
N ASN A 221 26.33 -12.81 6.88
CA ASN A 221 25.69 -12.86 8.18
C ASN A 221 24.38 -12.05 8.29
N ALA A 222 23.76 -11.61 7.19
CA ALA A 222 22.33 -11.31 7.27
C ALA A 222 21.67 -12.62 7.71
N ALA A 223 21.51 -12.76 9.03
CA ALA A 223 21.03 -13.96 9.67
C ALA A 223 19.86 -14.48 8.83
N GLU A 224 19.98 -15.73 8.33
CA GLU A 224 18.87 -16.45 7.75
C GLU A 224 17.78 -16.52 8.81
N VAL A 225 17.01 -15.43 8.93
CA VAL A 225 15.81 -15.43 9.75
C VAL A 225 14.95 -16.53 9.14
N LYS A 226 15.01 -17.71 9.74
CA LYS A 226 14.29 -18.91 9.27
C LYS A 226 12.84 -18.52 9.09
N THR A 227 12.34 -18.61 7.88
CA THR A 227 10.92 -18.35 7.58
C THR A 227 10.10 -19.34 8.38
N THR A 228 9.34 -18.82 9.33
CA THR A 228 8.50 -19.66 10.18
C THR A 228 7.31 -20.22 9.39
N LYS A 229 6.74 -21.32 9.84
CA LYS A 229 5.51 -21.87 9.24
C LYS A 229 4.35 -20.89 9.40
N GLU A 230 4.31 -20.19 10.53
CA GLU A 230 3.32 -19.19 10.87
C GLU A 230 3.32 -18.02 9.85
N ALA A 231 4.49 -17.55 9.45
CA ALA A 231 4.64 -16.49 8.44
C ALA A 231 4.06 -16.92 7.08
N LYS A 232 4.30 -18.15 6.64
CA LYS A 232 3.75 -18.66 5.38
C LYS A 232 2.23 -18.84 5.44
N ILE A 233 1.72 -19.35 6.56
CA ILE A 233 0.29 -19.54 6.76
C ILE A 233 -0.44 -18.20 6.78
N SER A 234 0.08 -17.21 7.50
CA SER A 234 -0.54 -15.89 7.59
C SER A 234 -0.65 -15.21 6.23
N VAL A 235 0.41 -15.27 5.41
CA VAL A 235 0.38 -14.75 4.04
C VAL A 235 -0.60 -15.54 3.17
N ALA A 236 -0.61 -16.87 3.26
CA ALA A 236 -1.54 -17.69 2.49
C ALA A 236 -3.00 -17.39 2.82
N VAL A 237 -3.34 -17.27 4.10
CA VAL A 237 -4.71 -16.92 4.55
C VAL A 237 -5.11 -15.54 4.04
N PHE A 238 -4.21 -14.56 4.15
CA PHE A 238 -4.46 -13.20 3.67
C PHE A 238 -4.70 -13.18 2.15
N LEU A 239 -3.86 -13.88 1.37
CA LEU A 239 -4.01 -13.96 -0.09
C LEU A 239 -5.28 -14.70 -0.51
N VAL A 240 -5.66 -15.77 0.19
CA VAL A 240 -6.92 -16.49 -0.07
C VAL A 240 -8.12 -15.57 0.17
N ALA A 241 -8.10 -14.78 1.25
CA ALA A 241 -9.15 -13.80 1.51
C ALA A 241 -9.21 -12.74 0.39
N MET A 242 -8.06 -12.22 -0.05
CA MET A 242 -7.99 -11.26 -1.14
C MET A 242 -8.54 -11.83 -2.46
N VAL A 243 -8.14 -13.04 -2.81
CA VAL A 243 -8.67 -13.73 -4.01
C VAL A 243 -10.17 -13.95 -3.89
N GLY A 244 -10.66 -14.34 -2.72
CA GLY A 244 -12.10 -14.47 -2.44
C GLY A 244 -12.87 -13.18 -2.69
N ILE A 245 -12.35 -12.04 -2.21
CA ILE A 245 -12.96 -10.71 -2.43
C ILE A 245 -13.01 -10.38 -3.93
N VAL A 246 -11.90 -10.59 -4.66
CA VAL A 246 -11.84 -10.33 -6.10
C VAL A 246 -12.81 -11.22 -6.87
N LEU A 247 -12.90 -12.50 -6.54
CA LEU A 247 -13.82 -13.45 -7.18
C LEU A 247 -15.29 -13.08 -6.93
N LEU A 248 -15.66 -12.76 -5.70
CA LEU A 248 -17.02 -12.32 -5.38
C LEU A 248 -17.36 -10.98 -6.02
N GLY A 249 -16.38 -10.08 -6.16
CA GLY A 249 -16.55 -8.82 -6.87
C GLY A 249 -16.70 -8.99 -8.39
N ALA A 250 -16.01 -9.98 -8.96
CA ALA A 250 -16.08 -10.29 -10.40
C ALA A 250 -17.36 -11.04 -10.78
N VAL A 251 -17.78 -11.99 -9.95
CA VAL A 251 -18.89 -12.90 -10.25
C VAL A 251 -20.03 -12.65 -9.26
N SER A 252 -20.90 -11.71 -9.60
CA SER A 252 -22.05 -11.33 -8.76
C SER A 252 -23.03 -12.48 -8.48
N ALA A 253 -22.96 -13.58 -9.22
CA ALA A 253 -23.76 -14.78 -8.98
C ALA A 253 -23.28 -15.57 -7.74
N LEU A 254 -22.02 -15.42 -7.33
CA LEU A 254 -21.47 -16.07 -6.15
C LEU A 254 -21.77 -15.31 -4.85
N VAL A 255 -22.22 -14.06 -4.96
CA VAL A 255 -22.55 -13.24 -3.78
C VAL A 255 -23.86 -13.74 -3.18
N PRO A 256 -23.90 -14.08 -1.88
CA PRO A 256 -25.10 -14.58 -1.24
C PRO A 256 -26.21 -13.51 -1.23
N THR A 257 -27.43 -13.95 -1.46
CA THR A 257 -28.63 -13.13 -1.26
C THR A 257 -29.03 -13.16 0.21
N LEU A 258 -29.29 -12.00 0.76
CA LEU A 258 -29.78 -11.82 2.13
C LEU A 258 -31.28 -12.21 2.23
N SER A 259 -31.77 -12.32 3.46
CA SER A 259 -33.17 -12.68 3.75
C SER A 259 -34.20 -11.68 3.20
N ASP A 260 -33.78 -10.43 2.93
CA ASP A 260 -34.58 -9.37 2.31
C ASP A 260 -34.55 -9.39 0.77
N GLY A 261 -33.87 -10.38 0.16
CA GLY A 261 -33.74 -10.50 -1.29
C GLY A 261 -32.63 -9.61 -1.89
N SER A 262 -31.95 -8.78 -1.09
CA SER A 262 -30.82 -7.98 -1.56
C SER A 262 -29.54 -8.80 -1.63
N LYS A 263 -28.57 -8.38 -2.48
CA LYS A 263 -27.23 -8.96 -2.48
C LYS A 263 -26.35 -8.26 -1.47
N LEU A 264 -25.46 -9.06 -0.84
CA LEU A 264 -24.47 -8.52 0.09
C LEU A 264 -23.59 -7.48 -0.62
N PRO A 265 -23.48 -6.23 -0.10
CA PRO A 265 -22.58 -5.24 -0.68
C PRO A 265 -21.13 -5.70 -0.66
N LEU A 266 -20.37 -5.42 -1.73
CA LEU A 266 -18.98 -5.84 -1.82
C LEU A 266 -18.12 -5.22 -0.70
N THR A 267 -18.45 -4.04 -0.25
CA THR A 267 -17.82 -3.38 0.90
C THR A 267 -17.89 -4.25 2.16
N THR A 268 -19.08 -4.78 2.46
CA THR A 268 -19.27 -5.71 3.58
C THR A 268 -18.56 -7.05 3.36
N VAL A 269 -18.46 -7.53 2.12
CA VAL A 269 -17.66 -8.71 1.79
C VAL A 269 -16.20 -8.49 2.15
N ILE A 270 -15.63 -7.32 1.81
CA ILE A 270 -14.24 -6.97 2.16
C ILE A 270 -14.05 -6.99 3.68
N GLU A 271 -14.94 -6.35 4.43
CA GLU A 271 -14.89 -6.30 5.90
C GLU A 271 -14.89 -7.70 6.50
N ILE A 272 -15.85 -8.55 6.10
CA ILE A 272 -16.00 -9.91 6.61
C ILE A 272 -14.75 -10.75 6.28
N PHE A 273 -14.32 -10.78 5.02
CA PHE A 273 -13.19 -11.61 4.60
C PHE A 273 -11.89 -11.21 5.29
N MET A 274 -11.63 -9.91 5.46
CA MET A 274 -10.42 -9.44 6.14
C MET A 274 -10.45 -9.74 7.64
N LEU A 275 -11.57 -9.52 8.33
CA LEU A 275 -11.68 -9.87 9.74
C LEU A 275 -11.62 -11.38 9.97
N VAL A 276 -12.25 -12.19 9.10
CA VAL A 276 -12.15 -13.65 9.16
C VAL A 276 -10.70 -14.11 8.91
N ALA A 277 -9.99 -13.50 7.94
CA ALA A 277 -8.59 -13.82 7.70
C ALA A 277 -7.71 -13.50 8.93
N ALA A 278 -7.94 -12.38 9.60
CA ALA A 278 -7.26 -12.04 10.85
C ALA A 278 -7.56 -13.10 11.93
N ALA A 279 -8.84 -13.40 12.16
CA ALA A 279 -9.25 -14.38 13.17
C ALA A 279 -8.68 -15.79 12.90
N VAL A 280 -8.77 -16.27 11.67
CA VAL A 280 -8.21 -17.57 11.25
C VAL A 280 -6.69 -17.59 11.44
N THR A 281 -6.00 -16.50 11.10
CA THR A 281 -4.55 -16.40 11.31
C THR A 281 -4.21 -16.50 12.79
N VAL A 282 -4.87 -15.73 13.67
CA VAL A 282 -4.65 -15.78 15.12
C VAL A 282 -4.90 -17.19 15.67
N LEU A 283 -5.99 -17.85 15.25
CA LEU A 283 -6.36 -19.20 15.72
C LEU A 283 -5.33 -20.25 15.29
N ILE A 284 -4.91 -20.24 14.02
CA ILE A 284 -3.99 -21.26 13.49
C ILE A 284 -2.57 -21.06 14.03
N THR A 285 -2.11 -19.80 14.11
CA THR A 285 -0.74 -19.47 14.55
C THR A 285 -0.62 -19.38 16.05
N LYS A 286 -1.74 -19.44 16.80
CA LYS A 286 -1.79 -19.20 18.25
C LYS A 286 -1.09 -17.90 18.66
N LEU A 287 -1.23 -16.88 17.82
CA LEU A 287 -0.63 -15.58 18.06
C LEU A 287 -1.29 -14.92 19.26
N ASP A 288 -0.48 -14.34 20.15
CA ASP A 288 -0.99 -13.45 21.19
C ASP A 288 -1.54 -12.18 20.56
N SER A 289 -2.84 -11.92 20.77
CA SER A 289 -3.53 -10.76 20.21
C SER A 289 -2.92 -9.41 20.63
N ASN A 290 -2.25 -9.35 21.77
CA ASN A 290 -1.56 -8.14 22.21
C ASN A 290 -0.41 -7.77 21.27
N LYS A 291 0.27 -8.75 20.69
CA LYS A 291 1.34 -8.50 19.70
C LYS A 291 0.84 -7.88 18.40
N VAL A 292 -0.44 -7.99 18.09
CA VAL A 292 -1.04 -7.33 16.93
C VAL A 292 -1.13 -5.84 17.16
N LEU A 293 -1.46 -5.41 18.38
CA LEU A 293 -1.58 -3.99 18.76
C LEU A 293 -0.23 -3.25 18.75
N ASP A 294 0.87 -3.99 18.95
CA ASP A 294 2.23 -3.42 18.92
C ASP A 294 2.78 -3.20 17.51
N GLN A 295 2.01 -3.54 16.47
CA GLN A 295 2.49 -3.39 15.10
C GLN A 295 2.40 -1.94 14.62
N PRO A 296 3.40 -1.44 13.86
CA PRO A 296 3.43 -0.05 13.39
C PRO A 296 2.32 0.29 12.37
N CYS A 297 1.51 -0.68 11.97
CA CYS A 297 0.35 -0.48 11.09
C CYS A 297 -0.92 -0.05 11.83
N LEU A 298 -0.97 -0.21 13.14
CA LEU A 298 -2.03 0.23 14.03
C LEU A 298 -1.64 1.50 14.74
#